data_f518d3b08d0d5159e6b99af46c08f516
#
_entry.id   f518d3b08d0d5159e6b99af46c08f516
#
_cell.length_a   1.000
_cell.length_b   1.000
_cell.length_c   1.000
_cell.angle_alpha   90.00
_cell.angle_beta   90.00
_cell.angle_gamma   90.00
#
_symmetry.space_group_name_H-M   'P 1'
#
loop_
_entity.id
_entity.type
_entity.pdbx_description
1 polymer ?
#
loop_
_entity_poly.entity_id
_entity_poly.type
_entity_poly.pdbx_seq_one_letter_code
_entity_poly.pdbx_strand_id
1 'polypeptide(L)' 'MTQDERWLVKYNEVMAFMAENHRRPSKYVPEEKLMVHFLKRGRKLMNGGELKEPRLGIFKELLELSETS' A
#
# COMPACT_ATOMS: atom_id res chain seq x y z
N MET A 1 -3.08 -19.71 0.02
CA MET A 1 -2.73 -18.42 0.63
C MET A 1 -3.93 -17.78 1.29
N THR A 2 -3.74 -17.25 2.48
CA THR A 2 -4.78 -16.50 3.18
C THR A 2 -4.86 -15.06 2.63
N GLN A 3 -5.94 -14.36 2.96
CA GLN A 3 -6.07 -12.95 2.59
C GLN A 3 -4.94 -12.12 3.18
N ASP A 4 -4.54 -12.42 4.41
CA ASP A 4 -3.46 -11.68 5.09
C ASP A 4 -2.14 -11.86 4.35
N GLU A 5 -1.84 -13.07 3.91
CA GLU A 5 -0.63 -13.33 3.16
C GLU A 5 -0.62 -12.58 1.82
N ARG A 6 -1.74 -12.58 1.11
CA ARG A 6 -1.88 -11.85 -0.16
C ARG A 6 -1.70 -10.35 0.06
N TRP A 7 -2.28 -9.84 1.13
CA TRP A 7 -2.17 -8.43 1.47
C TRP A 7 -0.71 -8.06 1.75
N LEU A 8 0.01 -8.90 2.50
CA LEU A 8 1.42 -8.67 2.81
C LEU A 8 2.30 -8.73 1.57
N VAL A 9 2.00 -9.62 0.62
CA VAL A 9 2.73 -9.68 -0.64
C VAL A 9 2.60 -8.36 -1.40
N LYS A 10 1.39 -7.83 -1.50
CA LYS A 10 1.15 -6.55 -2.15
C LYS A 10 1.81 -5.40 -1.40
N TYR A 11 1.72 -5.42 -0.08
CA TYR A 11 2.37 -4.43 0.76
C TYR A 11 3.88 -4.40 0.51
N ASN A 12 4.51 -5.58 0.50
CA ASN A 12 5.95 -5.68 0.27
C ASN A 12 6.33 -5.18 -1.14
N GLU A 13 5.51 -5.45 -2.14
CA GLU A 13 5.74 -4.96 -3.50
C GLU A 13 5.74 -3.43 -3.54
N VAL A 14 4.78 -2.81 -2.89
CA VAL A 14 4.66 -1.35 -2.84
C VAL A 14 5.82 -0.74 -2.07
N MET A 15 6.18 -1.33 -0.93
CA MET A 15 7.32 -0.87 -0.14
C MET A 15 8.62 -0.95 -0.92
N ALA A 16 8.87 -2.07 -1.58
CA ALA A 16 10.08 -2.25 -2.39
C ALA A 16 10.13 -1.24 -3.54
N PHE A 17 8.99 -1.00 -4.18
CA PHE A 17 8.89 -0.02 -5.25
C PHE A 17 9.28 1.38 -4.75
N MET A 18 8.70 1.81 -3.65
CA MET A 18 8.98 3.14 -3.10
C MET A 18 10.41 3.28 -2.61
N ALA A 19 10.96 2.23 -2.02
CA ALA A 19 12.36 2.24 -1.58
C ALA A 19 13.33 2.33 -2.75
N GLU A 20 13.02 1.66 -3.85
CA GLU A 20 13.88 1.63 -5.04
C GLU A 20 13.75 2.90 -5.89
N ASN A 21 12.55 3.40 -6.07
CA ASN A 21 12.28 4.51 -6.98
C ASN A 21 12.19 5.87 -6.29
N HIS A 22 12.16 5.91 -4.97
CA HIS A 22 12.03 7.12 -4.17
C HIS A 22 10.81 7.97 -4.54
N ARG A 23 9.73 7.31 -4.97
CA ARG A 23 8.47 7.96 -5.29
C ARG A 23 7.32 6.97 -5.12
N ARG A 24 6.12 7.49 -4.98
CA ARG A 24 4.93 6.63 -4.91
C ARG A 24 4.53 6.15 -6.31
N PRO A 25 3.77 5.04 -6.40
CA PRO A 25 3.28 4.53 -7.69
C PRO A 25 2.41 5.55 -8.40
N SER A 26 2.44 5.53 -9.71
CA SER A 26 1.65 6.44 -10.56
C SER A 26 0.49 5.71 -11.22
N LYS A 27 -0.68 6.34 -11.22
CA LYS A 27 -1.85 5.81 -11.93
C LYS A 27 -1.70 5.87 -13.45
N TYR A 28 -0.74 6.62 -13.94
CA TYR A 28 -0.50 6.78 -15.37
C TYR A 28 0.41 5.71 -15.95
N VAL A 29 1.08 4.94 -15.08
CA VAL A 29 1.93 3.84 -15.52
C VAL A 29 1.16 2.53 -15.34
N PRO A 30 0.88 1.79 -16.43
CA PRO A 30 0.08 0.56 -16.33
C PRO A 30 0.61 -0.46 -15.33
N GLU A 31 1.92 -0.59 -15.23
CA GLU A 31 2.56 -1.53 -14.31
C GLU A 31 2.37 -1.14 -12.84
N GLU A 32 2.12 0.14 -12.59
CA GLU A 32 1.97 0.66 -11.23
C GLU A 32 0.51 0.82 -10.80
N LYS A 33 -0.43 0.62 -11.71
CA LYS A 33 -1.86 0.77 -11.42
C LYS A 33 -2.34 -0.10 -10.27
N LEU A 34 -1.87 -1.34 -10.21
CA LEU A 34 -2.27 -2.26 -9.15
C LEU A 34 -1.80 -1.77 -7.78
N MET A 35 -0.62 -1.16 -7.73
CA MET A 35 -0.11 -0.58 -6.49
C MET A 35 -0.93 0.64 -6.06
N VAL A 36 -1.32 1.46 -7.02
CA VAL A 36 -2.20 2.61 -6.75
C VAL A 36 -3.55 2.14 -6.22
N HIS A 37 -4.12 1.10 -6.82
CA HIS A 37 -5.38 0.53 -6.34
C HIS A 37 -5.25 -0.02 -4.92
N PHE A 38 -4.14 -0.67 -4.62
CA PHE A 38 -3.86 -1.16 -3.27
C PHE A 38 -3.88 -0.02 -2.25
N LEU A 39 -3.19 1.07 -2.56
CA LEU A 39 -3.14 2.23 -1.68
C LEU A 39 -4.51 2.88 -1.48
N LYS A 40 -5.26 3.05 -2.57
CA LYS A 40 -6.62 3.61 -2.50
C LYS A 40 -7.54 2.75 -1.67
N ARG A 41 -7.54 1.45 -1.92
CA ARG A 41 -8.39 0.51 -1.20
C ARG A 41 -8.05 0.48 0.29
N GLY A 42 -6.75 0.44 0.60
CA GLY A 42 -6.31 0.46 1.99
C GLY A 42 -6.73 1.72 2.72
N ARG A 43 -6.61 2.88 2.07
CA ARG A 43 -7.08 4.15 2.62
C ARG A 43 -8.56 4.13 2.92
N LYS A 44 -9.35 3.62 1.98
CA LYS A 44 -10.79 3.52 2.14
C LYS A 44 -11.15 2.63 3.32
N LEU A 45 -10.49 1.48 3.43
CA LEU A 45 -10.71 0.55 4.54
C LEU A 45 -10.29 1.16 5.87
N MET A 46 -9.18 1.88 5.89
CA MET A 46 -8.70 2.55 7.09
C MET A 46 -9.67 3.63 7.56
N ASN A 47 -10.15 4.46 6.64
CA ASN A 47 -11.09 5.53 6.96
C ASN A 47 -12.45 4.99 7.41
N GLY A 48 -12.85 3.83 6.90
CA GLY A 48 -14.09 3.18 7.30
C GLY A 48 -13.98 2.35 8.57
N GLY A 49 -12.79 2.28 9.16
CA GLY A 49 -12.55 1.47 10.34
C GLY A 49 -12.53 -0.03 10.09
N GLU A 50 -12.40 -0.43 8.84
CA GLU A 50 -12.39 -1.85 8.45
C GLU A 50 -11.01 -2.46 8.42
N LEU A 51 -9.96 -1.65 8.37
CA LEU A 51 -8.58 -2.13 8.39
C LEU A 51 -8.12 -2.30 9.83
N LYS A 52 -7.89 -3.54 10.23
CA LYS A 52 -7.54 -3.91 11.61
C LYS A 52 -6.06 -4.17 11.79
N GLU A 53 -5.59 -4.06 13.03
CA GLU A 53 -4.22 -4.42 13.38
C GLU A 53 -3.95 -5.90 13.09
N PRO A 54 -2.75 -6.29 12.69
CA PRO A 54 -1.55 -5.43 12.57
C PRO A 54 -1.47 -4.65 11.25
N ARG A 55 -2.36 -4.92 10.31
CA ARG A 55 -2.34 -4.28 8.99
C ARG A 55 -2.49 -2.76 9.06
N LEU A 56 -3.31 -2.28 9.98
CA LEU A 56 -3.55 -0.85 10.15
C LEU A 56 -2.25 -0.09 10.46
N GLY A 57 -1.48 -0.56 11.42
CA GLY A 57 -0.22 0.07 11.79
C GLY A 57 0.80 0.05 10.66
N ILE A 58 0.94 -1.09 10.02
CA ILE A 58 1.86 -1.27 8.89
C ILE A 58 1.46 -0.35 7.73
N PHE A 59 0.17 -0.27 7.45
CA PHE A 59 -0.34 0.55 6.35
C PHE A 59 -0.14 2.04 6.61
N LYS A 60 -0.27 2.48 7.85
CA LYS A 60 0.00 3.87 8.22
C LYS A 60 1.45 4.25 7.95
N GLU A 61 2.38 3.36 8.24
CA GLU A 61 3.80 3.57 7.95
C GLU A 61 4.03 3.69 6.45
N LEU A 62 3.36 2.87 5.65
CA LEU A 62 3.43 2.92 4.21
C LEU A 62 2.94 4.26 3.67
N LEU A 63 1.84 4.77 4.20
CA LEU A 63 1.29 6.05 3.81
C LEU A 63 2.24 7.20 4.14
N GLU A 64 2.89 7.16 5.29
CA GLU A 64 3.88 8.16 5.68
C GLU A 64 5.03 8.20 4.69
N LEU A 65 5.56 7.04 4.31
CA LEU A 65 6.61 6.95 3.30
C LEU A 65 6.15 7.52 1.96
N SER A 66 4.93 7.23 1.59
CA SER A 66 4.34 7.71 0.34
C SER A 66 4.20 9.24 0.32
N GLU A 67 3.92 9.84 1.47
CA GLU A 67 3.77 11.29 1.58
C GLU A 67 5.11 12.02 1.63
N THR A 68 6.14 11.38 2.16
CA THR A 68 7.46 11.99 2.31
C THR A 68 8.39 11.76 1.11
N SER A 69 8.00 10.90 0.19
CA SER A 69 8.82 10.64 -1.00
C SER A 69 8.54 11.59 -2.20
#